data_6babfc9b1fe52f82d959f4faf2c5eea1
#
_entry.id   6babfc9b1fe52f82d959f4faf2c5eea1
#
_cell.length_a   1.000
_cell.length_b   1.000
_cell.length_c   1.000
_cell.angle_alpha   90.00
_cell.angle_beta   90.00
_cell.angle_gamma   90.00
#
_symmetry.space_group_name_H-M   'P 1'
#
loop_
_entity.id
_entity.type
_entity.pdbx_description
1 polymer ?
#
loop_
_entity_poly.entity_id
_entity_poly.type
_entity_poly.pdbx_seq_one_letter_code
_entity_poly.pdbx_strand_id
1 'polypeptide(L)'
;MEMPVEELCVYVDELAEFAVYAGINMSASCRVKGEIAVRQATLMYDLIYAVLEQAEASGCRFIIGQLAEEGDKRVLKLLPSKKLMDFQPTGQLAASIETSGGALQVRDIDDAISITLSFDLDSGDAQKEGGKCDA
;
A
#
# COMPACT_ATOMS: atom_id res chain seq x y z
N MET A 1 -14.75 -6.30 -9.33
CA MET A 1 -14.36 -5.26 -10.30
C MET A 1 -12.88 -5.04 -10.20
N GLU A 2 -12.24 -4.93 -11.36
CA GLU A 2 -10.80 -4.77 -11.43
C GLU A 2 -10.42 -3.58 -12.29
N MET A 3 -9.19 -3.10 -12.12
CA MET A 3 -8.66 -1.99 -12.88
C MET A 3 -7.22 -2.33 -13.25
N PRO A 4 -6.70 -1.71 -14.32
CA PRO A 4 -5.29 -1.90 -14.64
C PRO A 4 -4.40 -1.36 -13.53
N VAL A 5 -3.35 -2.10 -13.22
CA VAL A 5 -2.42 -1.65 -12.17
C VAL A 5 -1.78 -0.32 -12.56
N GLU A 6 -1.58 -0.09 -13.85
CA GLU A 6 -1.00 1.17 -14.30
C GLU A 6 -1.82 2.37 -13.83
N GLU A 7 -3.13 2.21 -13.73
CA GLU A 7 -3.99 3.28 -13.25
C GLU A 7 -3.70 3.58 -11.78
N LEU A 8 -3.50 2.53 -10.99
CA LEU A 8 -3.12 2.74 -9.60
C LEU A 8 -1.78 3.46 -9.50
N CYS A 9 -0.83 3.09 -10.37
CA CYS A 9 0.48 3.74 -10.36
C CYS A 9 0.35 5.24 -10.68
N VAL A 10 -0.57 5.60 -11.56
CA VAL A 10 -0.82 7.01 -11.85
C VAL A 10 -1.34 7.73 -10.61
N TYR A 11 -2.26 7.11 -9.89
CA TYR A 11 -2.80 7.72 -8.66
C TYR A 11 -1.71 7.86 -7.60
N VAL A 12 -0.82 6.88 -7.50
CA VAL A 12 0.29 6.97 -6.55
C VAL A 12 1.22 8.10 -6.92
N ASP A 13 1.50 8.28 -8.22
CA ASP A 13 2.33 9.39 -8.67
C ASP A 13 1.68 10.72 -8.38
N GLU A 14 0.36 10.80 -8.51
CA GLU A 14 -0.37 12.02 -8.19
C GLU A 14 -0.27 12.33 -6.70
N LEU A 15 -0.34 11.32 -5.86
CA LEU A 15 -0.16 11.52 -4.43
C LEU A 15 1.25 12.03 -4.13
N ALA A 16 2.25 11.49 -4.82
CA ALA A 16 3.62 11.95 -4.64
C ALA A 16 3.77 13.41 -5.03
N GLU A 17 3.13 13.84 -6.12
CA GLU A 17 3.15 15.23 -6.52
C GLU A 17 2.45 16.10 -5.48
N PHE A 18 1.35 15.62 -4.98
CA PHE A 18 0.58 16.35 -3.99
C PHE A 18 1.35 16.49 -2.68
N ALA A 19 2.13 15.47 -2.33
CA ALA A 19 2.91 15.48 -1.09
C ALA A 19 3.93 16.62 -1.04
N VAL A 20 4.37 17.09 -2.19
CA VAL A 20 5.31 18.20 -2.26
C VAL A 20 4.73 19.43 -1.57
N TYR A 21 3.44 19.65 -1.69
CA TYR A 21 2.80 20.79 -1.04
C TYR A 21 2.81 20.68 0.48
N ALA A 22 2.95 19.48 1.00
CA ALA A 22 3.08 19.25 2.43
C ALA A 22 4.55 19.20 2.86
N GLY A 23 5.47 19.47 1.95
CA GLY A 23 6.89 19.44 2.24
C GLY A 23 7.49 18.05 2.26
N ILE A 24 6.83 17.08 1.64
CA ILE A 24 7.29 15.70 1.63
C ILE A 24 7.71 15.32 0.23
N ASN A 25 8.93 14.78 0.11
CA ASN A 25 9.44 14.25 -1.14
C ASN A 25 9.23 12.74 -1.11
N MET A 26 8.25 12.28 -1.88
CA MET A 26 7.94 10.86 -1.95
C MET A 26 8.46 10.30 -3.27
N SER A 27 9.32 9.30 -3.16
CA SER A 27 9.84 8.59 -4.31
C SER A 27 9.05 7.31 -4.46
N ALA A 28 8.30 7.19 -5.54
CA ALA A 28 7.43 6.04 -5.76
C ALA A 28 7.95 5.19 -6.91
N SER A 29 7.93 3.90 -6.71
CA SER A 29 8.35 2.94 -7.71
C SER A 29 7.25 1.88 -7.83
N CYS A 30 6.85 1.59 -9.06
CA CYS A 30 5.72 0.72 -9.32
C CYS A 30 6.18 -0.35 -10.31
N ARG A 31 6.31 -1.60 -9.84
CA ARG A 31 6.83 -2.70 -10.65
C ARG A 31 5.85 -3.85 -10.67
N VAL A 32 4.65 -3.57 -11.10
CA VAL A 32 3.60 -4.56 -11.16
C VAL A 32 2.93 -4.46 -12.51
N LYS A 33 2.28 -5.54 -12.91
CA LYS A 33 1.58 -5.60 -14.18
C LYS A 33 0.23 -6.26 -13.98
N GLY A 34 -0.64 -6.11 -14.96
CA GLY A 34 -1.92 -6.77 -14.95
C GLY A 34 -2.99 -5.93 -14.29
N GLU A 35 -3.87 -6.60 -13.59
CA GLU A 35 -5.03 -5.94 -13.00
C GLU A 35 -5.06 -6.15 -11.50
N ILE A 36 -5.71 -5.24 -10.82
CA ILE A 36 -5.85 -5.27 -9.38
C ILE A 36 -7.31 -5.02 -9.04
N ALA A 37 -7.81 -5.68 -8.01
CA ALA A 37 -9.16 -5.41 -7.55
C ALA A 37 -9.26 -3.96 -7.11
N VAL A 38 -10.33 -3.27 -7.51
CA VAL A 38 -10.51 -1.87 -7.18
C VAL A 38 -10.49 -1.67 -5.68
N ARG A 39 -11.07 -2.62 -4.93
CA ARG A 39 -11.06 -2.53 -3.46
C ARG A 39 -9.65 -2.52 -2.90
N GLN A 40 -8.78 -3.39 -3.44
CA GLN A 40 -7.40 -3.45 -2.97
C GLN A 40 -6.65 -2.18 -3.34
N ALA A 41 -6.87 -1.69 -4.56
CA ALA A 41 -6.22 -0.45 -4.99
C ALA A 41 -6.64 0.72 -4.11
N THR A 42 -7.91 0.78 -3.77
CA THR A 42 -8.43 1.84 -2.90
C THR A 42 -7.78 1.78 -1.52
N LEU A 43 -7.61 0.58 -0.98
CA LEU A 43 -6.99 0.43 0.33
C LEU A 43 -5.52 0.82 0.30
N MET A 44 -4.83 0.51 -0.78
CA MET A 44 -3.43 0.94 -0.92
C MET A 44 -3.34 2.45 -0.99
N TYR A 45 -4.21 3.08 -1.76
CA TYR A 45 -4.26 4.52 -1.86
C TYR A 45 -4.55 5.15 -0.49
N ASP A 46 -5.54 4.62 0.22
CA ASP A 46 -5.91 5.16 1.52
C ASP A 46 -4.78 5.03 2.52
N LEU A 47 -4.04 3.93 2.45
CA LEU A 47 -2.90 3.75 3.35
C LEU A 47 -1.80 4.75 3.05
N ILE A 48 -1.48 4.97 1.78
CA ILE A 48 -0.47 5.96 1.41
C ILE A 48 -0.89 7.34 1.92
N TYR A 49 -2.16 7.67 1.74
CA TYR A 49 -2.66 8.97 2.20
C TYR A 49 -2.52 9.11 3.72
N ALA A 50 -2.87 8.05 4.46
CA ALA A 50 -2.76 8.08 5.91
C ALA A 50 -1.31 8.25 6.37
N VAL A 51 -0.38 7.59 5.67
CA VAL A 51 1.04 7.72 5.98
C VAL A 51 1.52 9.14 5.69
N LEU A 52 1.08 9.72 4.58
CA LEU A 52 1.46 11.08 4.23
C LEU A 52 0.95 12.08 5.27
N GLU A 53 -0.27 11.89 5.75
CA GLU A 53 -0.81 12.77 6.78
C GLU A 53 0.02 12.68 8.06
N GLN A 54 0.37 11.47 8.46
CA GLN A 54 1.15 11.29 9.67
C GLN A 54 2.58 11.79 9.48
N ALA A 55 3.13 11.62 8.29
CA ALA A 55 4.47 12.11 7.98
C ALA A 55 4.52 13.63 8.08
N GLU A 56 3.51 14.31 7.60
CA GLU A 56 3.45 15.75 7.70
C GLU A 56 3.43 16.17 9.17
N ALA A 57 2.59 15.50 9.95
CA ALA A 57 2.48 15.83 11.38
C ALA A 57 3.77 15.55 12.14
N SER A 58 4.55 14.58 11.68
CA SER A 58 5.79 14.17 12.33
C SER A 58 7.02 14.92 11.82
N GLY A 59 6.85 15.76 10.82
CA GLY A 59 7.98 16.47 10.23
C GLY A 59 8.85 15.58 9.35
N CYS A 60 8.32 14.50 8.85
CA CYS A 60 9.03 13.62 7.93
C CYS A 60 9.08 14.27 6.56
N ARG A 61 10.25 14.27 5.92
CA ARG A 61 10.43 14.96 4.65
C ARG A 61 10.62 14.04 3.46
N PHE A 62 10.91 12.78 3.71
CA PHE A 62 11.18 11.82 2.63
C PHE A 62 10.48 10.52 2.90
N ILE A 63 9.86 9.96 1.87
CA ILE A 63 9.23 8.65 1.94
C ILE A 63 9.59 7.90 0.67
N ILE A 64 9.99 6.65 0.82
CA ILE A 64 10.18 5.76 -0.32
C ILE A 64 8.98 4.83 -0.36
N GLY A 65 8.30 4.81 -1.51
CA GLY A 65 7.16 3.93 -1.71
C GLY A 65 7.47 2.95 -2.83
N GLN A 66 7.14 1.70 -2.62
CA GLN A 66 7.34 0.66 -3.62
C GLN A 66 6.10 -0.20 -3.72
N LEU A 67 5.64 -0.42 -4.94
CA LEU A 67 4.60 -1.39 -5.21
C LEU A 67 5.20 -2.44 -6.12
N ALA A 68 5.26 -3.67 -5.64
CA ALA A 68 5.93 -4.74 -6.37
C ALA A 68 5.24 -6.07 -6.07
N GLU A 69 5.58 -7.06 -6.88
CA GLU A 69 5.11 -8.42 -6.65
C GLU A 69 6.25 -9.19 -6.03
N GLU A 70 5.99 -9.86 -4.91
CA GLU A 70 6.98 -10.66 -4.22
C GLU A 70 6.39 -12.05 -4.01
N GLY A 71 6.89 -13.02 -4.76
CA GLY A 71 6.33 -14.34 -4.73
C GLY A 71 4.92 -14.32 -5.26
N ASP A 72 3.98 -14.79 -4.46
CA ASP A 72 2.57 -14.83 -4.85
C ASP A 72 1.79 -13.67 -4.22
N LYS A 73 2.47 -12.62 -3.82
CA LYS A 73 1.83 -11.47 -3.18
C LYS A 73 2.12 -10.19 -3.92
N ARG A 74 1.15 -9.27 -3.86
CA ARG A 74 1.36 -7.91 -4.30
C ARG A 74 1.59 -7.08 -3.04
N VAL A 75 2.72 -6.36 -3.00
CA VAL A 75 3.20 -5.74 -1.78
C VAL A 75 3.40 -4.26 -1.99
N LEU A 76 2.77 -3.46 -1.14
CA LEU A 76 3.04 -2.03 -1.05
C LEU A 76 3.89 -1.80 0.18
N LYS A 77 5.06 -1.20 -0.01
CA LYS A 77 5.99 -0.94 1.07
C LYS A 77 6.26 0.56 1.15
N LEU A 78 6.12 1.11 2.34
CA LEU A 78 6.34 2.52 2.57
C LEU A 78 7.41 2.68 3.63
N LEU A 79 8.44 3.47 3.30
CA LEU A 79 9.62 3.65 4.16
C LEU A 79 9.83 5.13 4.40
N PRO A 80 9.21 5.68 5.46
CA PRO A 80 9.51 7.06 5.84
C PRO A 80 10.93 7.19 6.35
N SER A 81 11.55 8.34 6.09
CA SER A 81 12.93 8.60 6.50
C SER A 81 13.04 8.91 7.99
N LYS A 82 11.92 9.09 8.66
CA LYS A 82 11.87 9.43 10.07
C LYS A 82 10.77 8.60 10.69
N LYS A 83 10.99 8.18 11.92
CA LYS A 83 9.99 7.40 12.63
C LYS A 83 8.72 8.23 12.81
N LEU A 84 7.60 7.67 12.43
CA LEU A 84 6.30 8.29 12.63
C LEU A 84 5.82 7.89 14.02
N MET A 85 5.61 8.88 14.87
CA MET A 85 5.22 8.60 16.24
C MET A 85 3.83 7.98 16.25
N ASP A 86 3.75 6.80 16.88
CA ASP A 86 2.47 6.13 17.11
C ASP A 86 1.64 5.98 15.84
N PHE A 87 2.28 5.68 14.71
CA PHE A 87 1.51 5.48 13.49
C PHE A 87 0.60 4.28 13.64
N GLN A 88 -0.67 4.52 13.50
CA GLN A 88 -1.66 3.46 13.44
C GLN A 88 -2.71 3.87 12.43
N PRO A 89 -3.05 3.00 11.49
CA PRO A 89 -4.14 3.32 10.59
C PRO A 89 -5.42 3.39 11.41
N THR A 90 -6.40 4.13 10.90
CA THR A 90 -7.68 4.21 11.59
C THR A 90 -8.26 2.81 11.72
N GLY A 91 -9.11 2.60 12.74
CA GLY A 91 -9.74 1.31 12.93
C GLY A 91 -10.53 0.87 11.71
N GLN A 92 -11.15 1.82 11.02
CA GLN A 92 -11.91 1.51 9.82
C GLN A 92 -11.00 1.02 8.70
N LEU A 93 -9.87 1.68 8.49
CA LEU A 93 -8.94 1.27 7.45
C LEU A 93 -8.36 -0.10 7.76
N ALA A 94 -7.93 -0.31 9.00
CA ALA A 94 -7.38 -1.61 9.40
C ALA A 94 -8.40 -2.73 9.23
N ALA A 95 -9.65 -2.49 9.62
CA ALA A 95 -10.70 -3.48 9.47
C ALA A 95 -10.99 -3.78 8.01
N SER A 96 -10.98 -2.75 7.17
CA SER A 96 -11.23 -2.94 5.74
C SER A 96 -10.11 -3.74 5.08
N ILE A 97 -8.87 -3.51 5.48
CA ILE A 97 -7.74 -4.27 4.98
C ILE A 97 -7.90 -5.75 5.34
N GLU A 98 -8.21 -6.01 6.60
CA GLU A 98 -8.36 -7.38 7.07
C GLU A 98 -9.51 -8.07 6.36
N THR A 99 -10.64 -7.39 6.24
CA THR A 99 -11.82 -7.94 5.58
C THR A 99 -11.54 -8.27 4.12
N SER A 100 -10.65 -7.53 3.49
CA SER A 100 -10.31 -7.73 2.08
C SER A 100 -9.19 -8.74 1.88
N GLY A 101 -8.76 -9.41 2.94
CA GLY A 101 -7.71 -10.41 2.82
C GLY A 101 -6.31 -9.84 2.81
N GLY A 102 -6.15 -8.58 3.19
CA GLY A 102 -4.84 -7.96 3.23
C GLY A 102 -4.14 -8.19 4.56
N ALA A 103 -2.83 -8.03 4.54
CA ALA A 103 -2.01 -8.09 5.74
C ALA A 103 -1.23 -6.81 5.86
N LEU A 104 -1.36 -6.14 7.00
CA LEU A 104 -0.67 -4.90 7.26
C LEU A 104 0.36 -5.13 8.36
N GLN A 105 1.60 -4.75 8.09
CA GLN A 105 2.68 -4.84 9.07
C GLN A 105 3.32 -3.48 9.23
N VAL A 106 3.51 -3.08 10.48
CA VAL A 106 4.24 -1.87 10.81
C VAL A 106 5.40 -2.30 11.68
N ARG A 107 6.62 -2.05 11.22
CA ARG A 107 7.82 -2.47 11.94
C ARG A 107 8.65 -1.26 12.32
N ASP A 108 9.01 -1.20 13.60
CA ASP A 108 9.97 -0.23 14.08
C ASP A 108 11.35 -0.86 14.04
N ILE A 109 12.28 -0.22 13.34
CA ILE A 109 13.66 -0.70 13.26
C ILE A 109 14.53 0.48 13.62
N ASP A 110 15.02 0.49 14.86
CA ASP A 110 15.84 1.59 15.39
C ASP A 110 15.09 2.92 15.22
N ASP A 111 15.62 3.82 14.39
CA ASP A 111 14.99 5.12 14.17
C ASP A 111 14.14 5.15 12.92
N ALA A 112 13.86 4.01 12.35
CA ALA A 112 13.11 3.91 11.09
C ALA A 112 11.82 3.15 11.31
N ILE A 113 10.90 3.31 10.37
CA ILE A 113 9.64 2.58 10.39
C ILE A 113 9.40 2.04 8.98
N SER A 114 8.88 0.83 8.92
CA SER A 114 8.51 0.19 7.66
C SER A 114 7.04 -0.19 7.72
N ILE A 115 6.28 0.24 6.74
CA ILE A 115 4.84 -0.04 6.67
C ILE A 115 4.60 -0.85 5.42
N THR A 116 4.05 -2.05 5.57
CA THR A 116 3.88 -2.99 4.47
C THR A 116 2.45 -3.48 4.43
N LEU A 117 1.83 -3.36 3.26
CA LEU A 117 0.50 -3.88 3.01
C LEU A 117 0.59 -4.87 1.87
N SER A 118 0.10 -6.09 2.09
CA SER A 118 0.17 -7.12 1.06
C SER A 118 -1.16 -7.79 0.85
N PHE A 119 -1.38 -8.21 -0.38
CA PHE A 119 -2.54 -9.01 -0.79
C PHE A 119 -2.03 -10.18 -1.62
N ASP A 120 -2.72 -11.32 -1.52
CA ASP A 120 -2.38 -12.46 -2.35
C ASP A 120 -2.73 -12.16 -3.80
N LEU A 121 -1.78 -12.41 -4.69
CA LEU A 121 -2.00 -12.22 -6.12
C LEU A 121 -3.08 -13.12 -6.65
N ASP A 122 -3.09 -14.33 -6.12
CA ASP A 122 -3.96 -15.36 -6.65
C ASP A 122 -5.25 -15.51 -5.88
N SER A 123 -5.59 -14.57 -5.01
CA SER A 123 -6.77 -14.77 -4.19
C SER A 123 -7.99 -15.00 -5.07
N GLY A 124 -8.14 -14.25 -6.16
CA GLY A 124 -9.23 -14.47 -7.09
C GLY A 124 -9.03 -15.72 -7.91
N ASP A 125 -7.81 -15.94 -8.33
CA ASP A 125 -7.49 -17.11 -9.14
C ASP A 125 -7.58 -18.36 -8.30
N ALA A 126 -7.14 -18.30 -7.07
CA ALA A 126 -7.24 -19.43 -6.19
C ALA A 126 -8.68 -19.87 -6.01
N GLN A 127 -9.56 -18.93 -5.94
CA GLN A 127 -10.99 -19.26 -5.84
C GLN A 127 -11.48 -19.94 -7.08
N LYS A 128 -11.08 -19.46 -8.22
CA LYS A 128 -11.48 -20.10 -9.48
C LYS A 128 -10.87 -21.48 -9.58
N GLU A 129 -9.63 -21.56 -9.21
CA GLU A 129 -8.96 -22.84 -9.22
C GLU A 129 -9.63 -23.81 -8.30
N GLY A 130 -9.97 -23.35 -7.12
CA GLY A 130 -10.69 -24.17 -6.20
C GLY A 130 -11.96 -24.66 -6.79
N GLY A 131 -12.67 -23.78 -7.45
CA GLY A 131 -13.89 -24.15 -8.11
C GLY A 131 -13.66 -25.19 -9.17
N LYS A 132 -12.52 -25.13 -9.82
CA LYS A 132 -12.21 -26.09 -10.84
C LYS A 132 -11.69 -27.37 -10.26
N CYS A 133 -10.85 -27.25 -9.31
CA CYS A 133 -10.27 -28.40 -8.73
C CYS A 133 -11.26 -29.32 -8.22
N ASP A 134 -12.30 -28.79 -7.77
CA ASP A 134 -13.33 -29.58 -7.31
C ASP A 134 -14.00 -30.22 -8.41
N ALA A 135 -13.82 -29.74 -9.49
CA ALA A 135 -14.52 -30.29 -10.63
C ALA A 135 -13.85 -31.52 -11.08
#